data_c7f176cc89d00666ad6e0083c0741c54
#
_entry.id   c7f176cc89d00666ad6e0083c0741c54
#
_cell.length_a   1.000
_cell.length_b   1.000
_cell.length_c   1.000
_cell.angle_alpha   90.00
_cell.angle_beta   90.00
_cell.angle_gamma   90.00
#
_symmetry.space_group_name_H-M   'P 1'
#
loop_
_entity.id
_entity.type
_entity.pdbx_description
1 polymer ?
#
loop_
_entity_poly.entity_id
_entity_poly.type
_entity_poly.pdbx_seq_one_letter_code
_entity_poly.pdbx_strand_id
1 'polypeptide(L)'
;MGELFQLLKKGNTSAITAAIVNLVISIIKGAAYMFTGNVALFAETLHSLGDSANQFFVFIGSALSKKAPTERFPNGFGRLVNLVLLGAVLIVGIMSYETIKEGYMHILHPSESSYFWVSIGVLGISVILETFVLVKAMKEIMHEVGVEAKGLSFLYKSFTYFGKAKPATRLVFLEDLVATAGGVLAMIAIVISHLTNLHAAEGIASILIGMMMLFVVGKVFLDNAAGALGEADELMEQYIGDLVLLDKDIKDVQKVVVIKEGEDFHVEVCVEINPSLTVADMDDIKDRLKTQILAEKG
;
A
#
# COMPACT_ATOMS: atom_id res chain seq x y z
N MET A 1 14.89 -0.97 -25.96
CA MET A 1 13.59 -1.66 -25.73
C MET A 1 13.74 -3.02 -25.07
N GLY A 2 14.75 -3.84 -25.36
CA GLY A 2 14.93 -5.18 -24.77
C GLY A 2 15.17 -5.19 -23.25
N GLU A 3 15.98 -4.26 -22.71
CA GLU A 3 16.31 -4.20 -21.28
C GLU A 3 15.07 -3.86 -20.43
N LEU A 4 14.30 -2.84 -20.82
CA LEU A 4 13.07 -2.47 -20.12
C LEU A 4 12.04 -3.61 -20.09
N PHE A 5 11.87 -4.31 -21.22
CA PHE A 5 10.97 -5.45 -21.29
C PHE A 5 11.40 -6.62 -20.40
N GLN A 6 12.71 -6.85 -20.28
CA GLN A 6 13.25 -7.85 -19.35
C GLN A 6 13.05 -7.45 -17.87
N LEU A 7 13.18 -6.16 -17.54
CA LEU A 7 12.91 -5.65 -16.21
C LEU A 7 11.41 -5.78 -15.85
N LEU A 8 10.51 -5.41 -16.76
CA LEU A 8 9.07 -5.56 -16.54
C LEU A 8 8.64 -7.01 -16.26
N LYS A 9 9.32 -7.99 -16.84
CA LYS A 9 9.08 -9.42 -16.51
C LYS A 9 9.45 -9.78 -15.06
N LYS A 10 10.30 -8.99 -14.42
CA LYS A 10 10.70 -9.18 -13.01
C LYS A 10 9.84 -8.37 -12.04
N GLY A 11 8.91 -7.56 -12.53
CA GLY A 11 7.99 -6.78 -11.71
C GLY A 11 7.08 -7.67 -10.84
N ASN A 12 6.47 -7.07 -9.82
CA ASN A 12 5.57 -7.76 -8.91
C ASN A 12 4.29 -8.21 -9.63
N THR A 13 4.16 -9.51 -9.85
CA THR A 13 3.01 -10.11 -10.56
C THR A 13 1.69 -9.95 -9.81
N SER A 14 1.71 -9.92 -8.47
CA SER A 14 0.52 -9.67 -7.68
C SER A 14 0.01 -8.25 -7.90
N ALA A 15 0.92 -7.26 -7.96
CA ALA A 15 0.57 -5.87 -8.21
C ALA A 15 -0.07 -5.67 -9.58
N ILE A 16 0.51 -6.22 -10.65
CA ILE A 16 -0.09 -6.08 -12.00
C ILE A 16 -1.44 -6.79 -12.10
N THR A 17 -1.60 -7.93 -11.41
CA THR A 17 -2.89 -8.64 -11.38
C THR A 17 -3.95 -7.79 -10.65
N ALA A 18 -3.60 -7.22 -9.50
CA ALA A 18 -4.49 -6.32 -8.76
C ALA A 18 -4.84 -5.07 -9.58
N ALA A 19 -3.86 -4.46 -10.28
CA ALA A 19 -4.09 -3.33 -11.18
C ALA A 19 -5.12 -3.64 -12.26
N ILE A 20 -5.00 -4.80 -12.91
CA ILE A 20 -5.95 -5.22 -13.97
C ILE A 20 -7.34 -5.47 -13.38
N VAL A 21 -7.44 -6.13 -12.24
CA VAL A 21 -8.74 -6.40 -11.60
C VAL A 21 -9.42 -5.09 -11.22
N ASN A 22 -8.72 -4.16 -10.56
CA ASN A 22 -9.26 -2.86 -10.18
C ASN A 22 -9.62 -2.00 -11.41
N LEU A 23 -8.85 -2.11 -12.50
CA LEU A 23 -9.18 -1.44 -13.75
C LEU A 23 -10.51 -1.97 -14.33
N VAL A 24 -10.71 -3.28 -14.35
CA VAL A 24 -11.96 -3.90 -14.83
C VAL A 24 -13.14 -3.47 -13.95
N ILE A 25 -12.98 -3.46 -12.63
CA ILE A 25 -14.00 -2.99 -11.68
C ILE A 25 -14.31 -1.51 -11.94
N SER A 26 -13.28 -0.67 -12.11
CA SER A 26 -13.46 0.75 -12.43
C SER A 26 -14.20 0.97 -13.75
N ILE A 27 -13.90 0.20 -14.78
CA ILE A 27 -14.62 0.27 -16.07
C ILE A 27 -16.10 -0.10 -15.89
N ILE A 28 -16.41 -1.14 -15.13
CA ILE A 28 -17.80 -1.56 -14.85
C ILE A 28 -18.53 -0.46 -14.07
N LYS A 29 -17.94 0.06 -12.97
CA LYS A 29 -18.49 1.17 -12.17
C LYS A 29 -18.67 2.42 -13.03
N GLY A 30 -17.68 2.78 -13.86
CA GLY A 30 -17.70 3.93 -14.75
C GLY A 30 -18.78 3.83 -15.84
N ALA A 31 -18.94 2.66 -16.45
CA ALA A 31 -20.03 2.41 -17.38
C ALA A 31 -21.38 2.57 -16.68
N ALA A 32 -21.55 1.99 -15.50
CA ALA A 32 -22.79 2.15 -14.73
C ALA A 32 -23.04 3.63 -14.37
N TYR A 33 -22.01 4.40 -13.98
CA TYR A 33 -22.12 5.83 -13.77
C TYR A 33 -22.64 6.56 -15.03
N MET A 34 -22.08 6.25 -16.20
CA MET A 34 -22.49 6.90 -17.47
C MET A 34 -23.97 6.64 -17.81
N PHE A 35 -24.54 5.50 -17.39
CA PHE A 35 -25.95 5.20 -17.59
C PHE A 35 -26.86 5.78 -16.51
N THR A 36 -26.37 5.87 -15.26
CA THR A 36 -27.20 6.23 -14.10
C THR A 36 -27.09 7.70 -13.71
N GLY A 37 -25.98 8.37 -14.05
CA GLY A 37 -25.68 9.73 -13.61
C GLY A 37 -25.42 9.84 -12.11
N ASN A 38 -25.20 8.73 -11.39
CA ASN A 38 -25.08 8.70 -9.94
C ASN A 38 -23.69 9.14 -9.47
N VAL A 39 -23.60 10.28 -8.77
CA VAL A 39 -22.30 10.87 -8.37
C VAL A 39 -21.58 10.06 -7.31
N ALA A 40 -22.27 9.30 -6.45
CA ALA A 40 -21.62 8.41 -5.51
C ALA A 40 -20.96 7.22 -6.23
N LEU A 41 -21.58 6.73 -7.32
CA LEU A 41 -20.99 5.72 -8.19
C LEU A 41 -19.79 6.28 -8.99
N PHE A 42 -19.82 7.57 -9.37
CA PHE A 42 -18.64 8.26 -9.92
C PHE A 42 -17.47 8.27 -8.93
N ALA A 43 -17.73 8.62 -7.67
CA ALA A 43 -16.72 8.61 -6.61
C ALA A 43 -16.06 7.23 -6.47
N GLU A 44 -16.87 6.17 -6.44
CA GLU A 44 -16.42 4.79 -6.38
C GLU A 44 -15.67 4.33 -7.65
N THR A 45 -16.01 4.88 -8.81
CA THR A 45 -15.28 4.66 -10.06
C THR A 45 -13.86 5.23 -9.97
N LEU A 46 -13.73 6.48 -9.51
CA LEU A 46 -12.44 7.13 -9.35
C LEU A 46 -11.59 6.46 -8.25
N HIS A 47 -12.22 5.98 -7.17
CA HIS A 47 -11.53 5.23 -6.14
C HIS A 47 -10.90 3.95 -6.73
N SER A 48 -11.68 3.10 -7.39
CA SER A 48 -11.17 1.87 -8.02
C SER A 48 -10.13 2.13 -9.11
N LEU A 49 -10.24 3.25 -9.84
CA LEU A 49 -9.24 3.68 -10.82
C LEU A 49 -7.95 4.14 -10.14
N GLY A 50 -8.06 4.82 -9.00
CA GLY A 50 -6.92 5.21 -8.16
C GLY A 50 -6.15 4.01 -7.65
N ASP A 51 -6.85 2.99 -7.14
CA ASP A 51 -6.25 1.73 -6.69
C ASP A 51 -5.55 1.00 -7.85
N SER A 52 -6.18 0.96 -9.02
CA SER A 52 -5.56 0.41 -10.23
C SER A 52 -4.27 1.15 -10.59
N ALA A 53 -4.30 2.48 -10.56
CA ALA A 53 -3.12 3.30 -10.85
C ALA A 53 -2.02 3.04 -9.81
N ASN A 54 -2.34 3.03 -8.52
CA ASN A 54 -1.39 2.76 -7.45
C ASN A 54 -0.71 1.39 -7.65
N GLN A 55 -1.47 0.33 -7.86
CA GLN A 55 -0.94 -1.01 -8.10
C GLN A 55 -0.10 -1.11 -9.38
N PHE A 56 -0.46 -0.38 -10.43
CA PHE A 56 0.32 -0.31 -11.65
C PHE A 56 1.68 0.37 -11.42
N PHE A 57 1.73 1.44 -10.62
CA PHE A 57 2.98 2.09 -10.23
C PHE A 57 3.83 1.21 -9.32
N VAL A 58 3.21 0.42 -8.40
CA VAL A 58 3.92 -0.61 -7.63
C VAL A 58 4.59 -1.62 -8.55
N PHE A 59 3.88 -2.11 -9.58
CA PHE A 59 4.45 -3.03 -10.56
C PHE A 59 5.64 -2.41 -11.31
N ILE A 60 5.50 -1.20 -11.84
CA ILE A 60 6.59 -0.49 -12.54
C ILE A 60 7.76 -0.23 -11.59
N GLY A 61 7.50 0.28 -10.39
CA GLY A 61 8.50 0.58 -9.39
C GLY A 61 9.31 -0.65 -8.99
N SER A 62 8.62 -1.76 -8.71
CA SER A 62 9.26 -3.05 -8.39
C SER A 62 10.08 -3.63 -9.54
N ALA A 63 9.66 -3.41 -10.78
CA ALA A 63 10.43 -3.82 -11.94
C ALA A 63 11.72 -3.00 -12.12
N LEU A 64 11.60 -1.68 -12.00
CA LEU A 64 12.73 -0.75 -12.17
C LEU A 64 13.74 -0.82 -11.03
N SER A 65 13.29 -1.13 -9.80
CA SER A 65 14.17 -1.29 -8.63
C SER A 65 15.15 -2.45 -8.78
N LYS A 66 14.82 -3.45 -9.60
CA LYS A 66 15.68 -4.64 -9.89
C LYS A 66 16.77 -4.36 -10.94
N LYS A 67 16.93 -3.11 -11.35
CA LYS A 67 18.03 -2.73 -12.24
C LYS A 67 19.36 -2.82 -11.50
N ALA A 68 20.37 -3.41 -12.15
CA ALA A 68 21.71 -3.56 -11.60
C ALA A 68 22.35 -2.20 -11.25
N PRO A 69 23.16 -2.12 -10.21
CA PRO A 69 23.97 -0.94 -9.91
C PRO A 69 24.78 -0.45 -11.08
N THR A 70 25.04 0.85 -11.14
CA THR A 70 25.88 1.50 -12.16
C THR A 70 26.91 2.38 -11.47
N GLU A 71 27.95 2.84 -12.20
CA GLU A 71 28.93 3.78 -11.65
C GLU A 71 28.29 5.08 -11.10
N ARG A 72 27.19 5.53 -11.72
CA ARG A 72 26.44 6.71 -11.28
C ARG A 72 25.55 6.43 -10.07
N PHE A 73 25.04 5.20 -9.92
CA PHE A 73 24.16 4.74 -8.84
C PHE A 73 24.74 3.46 -8.23
N PRO A 74 25.80 3.56 -7.43
CA PRO A 74 26.54 2.40 -6.91
C PRO A 74 25.71 1.56 -5.94
N ASN A 75 24.76 2.14 -5.22
CA ASN A 75 23.82 1.42 -4.34
C ASN A 75 22.63 0.80 -5.09
N GLY A 76 22.59 0.90 -6.44
CA GLY A 76 21.51 0.35 -7.24
C GLY A 76 20.28 1.28 -7.31
N PHE A 77 19.15 0.67 -7.63
CA PHE A 77 17.90 1.37 -7.93
C PHE A 77 16.75 0.99 -6.97
N GLY A 78 17.04 0.33 -5.84
CA GLY A 78 16.03 -0.15 -4.91
C GLY A 78 15.01 0.91 -4.50
N ARG A 79 15.48 2.11 -4.12
CA ARG A 79 14.63 3.25 -3.70
C ARG A 79 13.79 3.86 -4.84
N LEU A 80 14.03 3.46 -6.10
CA LEU A 80 13.26 3.96 -7.23
C LEU A 80 11.77 3.56 -7.13
N VAL A 81 11.45 2.46 -6.45
CA VAL A 81 10.06 2.08 -6.19
C VAL A 81 9.30 3.19 -5.46
N ASN A 82 9.89 3.77 -4.43
CA ASN A 82 9.27 4.85 -3.65
C ASN A 82 9.09 6.12 -4.50
N LEU A 83 10.08 6.48 -5.33
CA LEU A 83 9.98 7.63 -6.22
C LEU A 83 8.88 7.44 -7.28
N VAL A 84 8.75 6.25 -7.82
CA VAL A 84 7.71 5.92 -8.79
C VAL A 84 6.32 6.00 -8.14
N LEU A 85 6.18 5.53 -6.90
CA LEU A 85 4.92 5.61 -6.14
C LEU A 85 4.50 7.04 -5.80
N LEU A 86 5.43 7.98 -5.63
CA LEU A 86 5.10 9.40 -5.50
C LEU A 86 4.39 9.94 -6.77
N GLY A 87 4.65 9.34 -7.94
CA GLY A 87 3.89 9.63 -9.15
C GLY A 87 2.43 9.16 -9.08
N ALA A 88 2.18 7.97 -8.50
CA ALA A 88 0.81 7.48 -8.26
C ALA A 88 0.03 8.41 -7.33
N VAL A 89 0.68 8.90 -6.26
CA VAL A 89 0.10 9.85 -5.30
C VAL A 89 -0.48 11.09 -5.98
N LEU A 90 0.23 11.65 -6.97
CA LEU A 90 -0.26 12.81 -7.72
C LEU A 90 -1.55 12.49 -8.49
N ILE A 91 -1.60 11.34 -9.15
CA ILE A 91 -2.77 10.91 -9.92
C ILE A 91 -3.96 10.67 -9.00
N VAL A 92 -3.78 9.90 -7.93
CA VAL A 92 -4.87 9.61 -6.97
C VAL A 92 -5.29 10.87 -6.22
N GLY A 93 -4.37 11.80 -5.94
CA GLY A 93 -4.68 13.11 -5.38
C GLY A 93 -5.59 13.95 -6.28
N ILE A 94 -5.33 13.97 -7.60
CA ILE A 94 -6.19 14.63 -8.58
C ILE A 94 -7.57 13.96 -8.63
N MET A 95 -7.63 12.62 -8.61
CA MET A 95 -8.89 11.88 -8.58
C MET A 95 -9.70 12.18 -7.32
N SER A 96 -9.04 12.25 -6.15
CA SER A 96 -9.67 12.63 -4.88
C SER A 96 -10.26 14.04 -4.95
N TYR A 97 -9.53 15.00 -5.53
CA TYR A 97 -10.00 16.36 -5.74
C TYR A 97 -11.22 16.41 -6.67
N GLU A 98 -11.19 15.72 -7.82
CA GLU A 98 -12.33 15.68 -8.74
C GLU A 98 -13.55 15.01 -8.10
N THR A 99 -13.35 13.98 -7.27
CA THR A 99 -14.42 13.33 -6.50
C THR A 99 -15.09 14.31 -5.53
N ILE A 100 -14.31 15.08 -4.78
CA ILE A 100 -14.82 16.11 -3.86
C ILE A 100 -15.54 17.23 -4.63
N LYS A 101 -14.94 17.72 -5.68
CA LYS A 101 -15.49 18.79 -6.52
C LYS A 101 -16.82 18.40 -7.14
N GLU A 102 -16.91 17.19 -7.72
CA GLU A 102 -18.14 16.71 -8.34
C GLU A 102 -19.25 16.50 -7.28
N GLY A 103 -18.90 15.95 -6.11
CA GLY A 103 -19.82 15.84 -4.98
C GLY A 103 -20.34 17.20 -4.52
N TYR A 104 -19.47 18.21 -4.43
CA TYR A 104 -19.86 19.58 -4.07
C TYR A 104 -20.79 20.22 -5.13
N MET A 105 -20.46 20.05 -6.42
CA MET A 105 -21.31 20.55 -7.51
C MET A 105 -22.68 19.87 -7.52
N HIS A 106 -22.73 18.58 -7.20
CA HIS A 106 -23.99 17.84 -7.08
C HIS A 106 -24.86 18.29 -5.90
N ILE A 107 -24.26 18.76 -4.79
CA ILE A 107 -25.01 19.37 -3.69
C ILE A 107 -25.64 20.70 -4.11
N LEU A 108 -24.91 21.53 -4.87
CA LEU A 108 -25.40 22.83 -5.35
C LEU A 108 -26.46 22.69 -6.45
N HIS A 109 -26.31 21.69 -7.29
CA HIS A 109 -27.19 21.42 -8.43
C HIS A 109 -27.62 19.95 -8.42
N PRO A 110 -28.48 19.54 -7.45
CA PRO A 110 -28.87 18.16 -7.34
C PRO A 110 -29.61 17.69 -8.59
N SER A 111 -29.21 16.55 -9.11
CA SER A 111 -29.90 15.88 -10.22
C SER A 111 -30.39 14.51 -9.76
N GLU A 112 -31.52 14.08 -10.27
CA GLU A 112 -32.05 12.75 -10.00
C GLU A 112 -31.21 11.71 -10.75
N SER A 113 -30.70 10.71 -10.03
CA SER A 113 -30.02 9.58 -10.64
C SER A 113 -31.04 8.56 -11.16
N SER A 114 -30.77 8.03 -12.34
CA SER A 114 -31.61 7.03 -13.00
C SER A 114 -31.15 5.60 -12.64
N TYR A 115 -32.02 4.61 -12.87
CA TYR A 115 -31.67 3.19 -12.78
C TYR A 115 -31.13 2.74 -11.42
N PHE A 116 -31.86 3.05 -10.34
CA PHE A 116 -31.52 2.69 -8.96
C PHE A 116 -30.95 1.26 -8.81
N TRP A 117 -31.64 0.25 -9.38
CA TRP A 117 -31.21 -1.14 -9.27
C TRP A 117 -29.88 -1.46 -9.94
N VAL A 118 -29.51 -0.72 -10.99
CA VAL A 118 -28.18 -0.86 -11.63
C VAL A 118 -27.09 -0.36 -10.69
N SER A 119 -27.28 0.83 -10.11
CA SER A 119 -26.32 1.41 -9.17
C SER A 119 -26.13 0.50 -7.94
N ILE A 120 -27.21 0.08 -7.30
CA ILE A 120 -27.15 -0.81 -6.12
C ILE A 120 -26.58 -2.18 -6.49
N GLY A 121 -26.91 -2.74 -7.65
CA GLY A 121 -26.37 -4.03 -8.09
C GLY A 121 -24.86 -3.99 -8.30
N VAL A 122 -24.35 -2.98 -9.01
CA VAL A 122 -22.92 -2.83 -9.27
C VAL A 122 -22.16 -2.57 -7.98
N LEU A 123 -22.62 -1.63 -7.14
CA LEU A 123 -21.98 -1.35 -5.85
C LEU A 123 -22.07 -2.52 -4.89
N GLY A 124 -23.20 -3.23 -4.84
CA GLY A 124 -23.36 -4.40 -3.99
C GLY A 124 -22.35 -5.50 -4.30
N ILE A 125 -22.13 -5.79 -5.59
CA ILE A 125 -21.11 -6.76 -6.02
C ILE A 125 -19.71 -6.24 -5.64
N SER A 126 -19.40 -4.96 -5.88
CA SER A 126 -18.11 -4.37 -5.50
C SER A 126 -17.87 -4.47 -4.00
N VAL A 127 -18.82 -4.06 -3.16
CA VAL A 127 -18.68 -4.09 -1.69
C VAL A 127 -18.46 -5.51 -1.18
N ILE A 128 -19.12 -6.52 -1.79
CA ILE A 128 -18.87 -7.93 -1.42
C ILE A 128 -17.43 -8.32 -1.73
N LEU A 129 -16.90 -7.98 -2.91
CA LEU A 129 -15.53 -8.28 -3.30
C LEU A 129 -14.49 -7.53 -2.41
N GLU A 130 -14.70 -6.23 -2.18
CA GLU A 130 -13.86 -5.39 -1.32
C GLU A 130 -13.89 -5.88 0.14
N THR A 131 -15.06 -6.27 0.66
CA THR A 131 -15.17 -6.88 2.00
C THR A 131 -14.37 -8.18 2.11
N PHE A 132 -14.34 -8.99 1.06
CA PHE A 132 -13.54 -10.22 1.04
C PHE A 132 -12.03 -9.90 1.14
N VAL A 133 -11.56 -8.89 0.41
CA VAL A 133 -10.16 -8.43 0.45
C VAL A 133 -9.83 -7.84 1.82
N LEU A 134 -10.69 -6.99 2.36
CA LEU A 134 -10.54 -6.42 3.72
C LEU A 134 -10.44 -7.51 4.80
N VAL A 135 -11.28 -8.54 4.73
CA VAL A 135 -11.21 -9.68 5.66
C VAL A 135 -9.87 -10.41 5.56
N LYS A 136 -9.30 -10.52 4.35
CA LYS A 136 -7.96 -11.09 4.14
C LYS A 136 -6.89 -10.22 4.80
N ALA A 137 -6.93 -8.90 4.61
CA ALA A 137 -6.01 -7.96 5.25
C ALA A 137 -6.12 -7.99 6.79
N MET A 138 -7.35 -8.08 7.33
CA MET A 138 -7.56 -8.25 8.78
C MET A 138 -6.92 -9.53 9.34
N LYS A 139 -7.02 -10.63 8.61
CA LYS A 139 -6.38 -11.90 9.01
C LYS A 139 -4.88 -11.84 8.92
N GLU A 140 -4.34 -11.12 7.93
CA GLU A 140 -2.89 -10.91 7.79
C GLU A 140 -2.32 -10.15 8.99
N ILE A 141 -2.97 -9.07 9.46
CA ILE A 141 -2.60 -8.38 10.70
C ILE A 141 -2.52 -9.36 11.87
N MET A 142 -3.53 -10.23 12.03
CA MET A 142 -3.55 -11.20 13.13
C MET A 142 -2.41 -12.22 13.03
N HIS A 143 -2.11 -12.67 11.82
CA HIS A 143 -1.01 -13.60 11.55
C HIS A 143 0.35 -12.98 11.87
N GLU A 144 0.60 -11.74 11.39
CA GLU A 144 1.86 -11.03 11.65
C GLU A 144 2.12 -10.76 13.13
N VAL A 145 1.08 -10.48 13.89
CA VAL A 145 1.19 -10.18 15.34
C VAL A 145 1.20 -11.46 16.18
N GLY A 146 1.01 -12.66 15.58
CA GLY A 146 0.99 -13.93 16.27
C GLY A 146 -0.21 -14.10 17.23
N VAL A 147 -1.33 -13.41 16.98
CA VAL A 147 -2.52 -13.46 17.82
C VAL A 147 -3.58 -14.37 17.21
N GLU A 148 -3.89 -15.48 17.89
CA GLU A 148 -5.00 -16.33 17.46
C GLU A 148 -6.34 -15.63 17.61
N ALA A 149 -7.13 -15.65 16.53
CA ALA A 149 -8.49 -15.15 16.52
C ALA A 149 -9.48 -16.29 16.21
N LYS A 150 -10.34 -16.60 17.17
CA LYS A 150 -11.39 -17.63 17.01
C LYS A 150 -12.68 -17.00 16.48
N GLY A 151 -13.26 -17.61 15.42
CA GLY A 151 -14.50 -17.13 14.82
C GLY A 151 -14.37 -15.70 14.29
N LEU A 152 -15.34 -14.83 14.56
CA LEU A 152 -15.38 -13.43 14.09
C LEU A 152 -14.56 -12.45 14.95
N SER A 153 -13.82 -12.93 15.96
CA SER A 153 -13.04 -12.02 16.84
C SER A 153 -11.92 -11.28 16.11
N PHE A 154 -11.49 -11.75 14.94
CA PHE A 154 -10.51 -11.05 14.12
C PHE A 154 -10.99 -9.66 13.67
N LEU A 155 -12.30 -9.45 13.53
CA LEU A 155 -12.87 -8.17 13.09
C LEU A 155 -12.48 -7.03 14.03
N TYR A 156 -12.68 -7.18 15.35
CA TYR A 156 -12.32 -6.13 16.31
C TYR A 156 -10.83 -6.18 16.70
N LYS A 157 -10.23 -7.38 16.74
CA LYS A 157 -8.83 -7.54 17.11
C LYS A 157 -7.90 -6.90 16.08
N SER A 158 -8.21 -6.97 14.78
CA SER A 158 -7.40 -6.33 13.75
C SER A 158 -7.27 -4.82 13.98
N PHE A 159 -8.31 -4.13 14.42
CA PHE A 159 -8.22 -2.71 14.81
C PHE A 159 -7.39 -2.51 16.08
N THR A 160 -7.52 -3.41 17.08
CA THR A 160 -6.76 -3.30 18.33
C THR A 160 -5.26 -3.50 18.11
N TYR A 161 -4.90 -4.42 17.23
CA TYR A 161 -3.50 -4.77 16.95
C TYR A 161 -2.93 -4.10 15.70
N PHE A 162 -3.72 -3.29 15.00
CA PHE A 162 -3.31 -2.54 13.80
C PHE A 162 -1.96 -1.85 13.92
N GLY A 163 -1.73 -1.13 15.04
CA GLY A 163 -0.47 -0.40 15.28
C GLY A 163 0.78 -1.29 15.43
N LYS A 164 0.61 -2.61 15.63
CA LYS A 164 1.71 -3.58 15.78
C LYS A 164 2.04 -4.34 14.49
N ALA A 165 1.20 -4.24 13.48
CA ALA A 165 1.46 -4.86 12.18
C ALA A 165 2.51 -4.08 11.39
N LYS A 166 3.13 -4.74 10.42
CA LYS A 166 4.10 -4.10 9.52
C LYS A 166 3.50 -2.91 8.76
N PRO A 167 4.28 -1.86 8.48
CA PRO A 167 3.79 -0.66 7.78
C PRO A 167 3.04 -0.97 6.48
N ALA A 168 3.56 -1.88 5.67
CA ALA A 168 2.92 -2.29 4.41
C ALA A 168 1.54 -2.92 4.63
N THR A 169 1.41 -3.83 5.60
CA THR A 169 0.13 -4.49 5.93
C THR A 169 -0.88 -3.48 6.49
N ARG A 170 -0.42 -2.51 7.30
CA ARG A 170 -1.27 -1.41 7.79
C ARG A 170 -1.80 -0.56 6.66
N LEU A 171 -0.97 -0.25 5.66
CA LEU A 171 -1.39 0.55 4.51
C LEU A 171 -2.46 -0.18 3.69
N VAL A 172 -2.21 -1.44 3.33
CA VAL A 172 -3.19 -2.27 2.60
C VAL A 172 -4.51 -2.36 3.36
N PHE A 173 -4.46 -2.60 4.67
CA PHE A 173 -5.67 -2.62 5.50
C PHE A 173 -6.44 -1.29 5.45
N LEU A 174 -5.74 -0.14 5.48
CA LEU A 174 -6.38 1.18 5.39
C LEU A 174 -7.01 1.41 4.00
N GLU A 175 -6.32 1.04 2.93
CA GLU A 175 -6.84 1.13 1.56
C GLU A 175 -8.13 0.30 1.42
N ASP A 176 -8.10 -0.98 1.82
CA ASP A 176 -9.26 -1.88 1.75
C ASP A 176 -10.41 -1.44 2.65
N LEU A 177 -10.09 -0.87 3.83
CA LEU A 177 -11.09 -0.31 4.74
C LEU A 177 -11.81 0.90 4.12
N VAL A 178 -11.06 1.80 3.48
CA VAL A 178 -11.62 2.97 2.80
C VAL A 178 -12.44 2.55 1.59
N ALA A 179 -11.99 1.58 0.80
CA ALA A 179 -12.73 1.03 -0.32
C ALA A 179 -14.09 0.46 0.12
N THR A 180 -14.07 -0.45 1.11
CA THR A 180 -15.30 -1.07 1.62
C THR A 180 -16.23 -0.04 2.27
N ALA A 181 -15.70 0.89 3.07
CA ALA A 181 -16.50 1.92 3.73
C ALA A 181 -17.10 2.92 2.71
N GLY A 182 -16.33 3.27 1.69
CA GLY A 182 -16.78 4.14 0.58
C GLY A 182 -17.94 3.52 -0.18
N GLY A 183 -17.81 2.25 -0.58
CA GLY A 183 -18.87 1.51 -1.28
C GLY A 183 -20.16 1.39 -0.45
N VAL A 184 -20.03 1.09 0.86
CA VAL A 184 -21.19 1.06 1.77
C VAL A 184 -21.81 2.45 1.90
N LEU A 185 -21.01 3.50 2.04
CA LEU A 185 -21.47 4.88 2.12
C LEU A 185 -22.21 5.32 0.85
N ALA A 186 -21.68 4.96 -0.32
CA ALA A 186 -22.33 5.21 -1.60
C ALA A 186 -23.69 4.50 -1.69
N MET A 187 -23.76 3.22 -1.29
CA MET A 187 -25.04 2.48 -1.28
C MET A 187 -26.07 3.12 -0.35
N ILE A 188 -25.66 3.53 0.86
CA ILE A 188 -26.55 4.20 1.82
C ILE A 188 -27.07 5.52 1.22
N ALA A 189 -26.19 6.32 0.60
CA ALA A 189 -26.57 7.59 0.00
C ALA A 189 -27.58 7.42 -1.15
N ILE A 190 -27.38 6.41 -2.01
CA ILE A 190 -28.29 6.07 -3.11
C ILE A 190 -29.67 5.64 -2.58
N VAL A 191 -29.70 4.82 -1.52
CA VAL A 191 -30.96 4.40 -0.89
C VAL A 191 -31.66 5.61 -0.27
N ILE A 192 -30.95 6.49 0.45
CA ILE A 192 -31.53 7.71 1.01
C ILE A 192 -32.09 8.61 -0.11
N SER A 193 -31.29 8.86 -1.15
CA SER A 193 -31.69 9.68 -2.32
C SER A 193 -32.99 9.14 -2.92
N HIS A 194 -33.05 7.83 -3.14
CA HIS A 194 -34.22 7.19 -3.76
C HIS A 194 -35.48 7.21 -2.90
N LEU A 195 -35.34 7.00 -1.56
CA LEU A 195 -36.50 6.93 -0.66
C LEU A 195 -37.01 8.31 -0.23
N THR A 196 -36.15 9.31 -0.15
CA THR A 196 -36.49 10.63 0.44
C THR A 196 -36.47 11.77 -0.57
N ASN A 197 -36.09 11.51 -1.82
CA ASN A 197 -35.77 12.50 -2.85
C ASN A 197 -34.70 13.54 -2.43
N LEU A 198 -33.87 13.19 -1.43
CA LEU A 198 -32.75 14.00 -0.98
C LEU A 198 -31.51 13.70 -1.84
N HIS A 199 -31.51 14.16 -3.09
CA HIS A 199 -30.44 13.86 -4.05
C HIS A 199 -29.06 14.40 -3.62
N ALA A 200 -29.03 15.44 -2.76
CA ALA A 200 -27.78 15.91 -2.15
C ALA A 200 -27.03 14.85 -1.32
N ALA A 201 -27.71 13.78 -0.87
CA ALA A 201 -27.05 12.69 -0.13
C ALA A 201 -25.94 12.01 -0.93
N GLU A 202 -26.13 11.84 -2.24
CA GLU A 202 -25.13 11.26 -3.14
C GLU A 202 -23.88 12.16 -3.25
N GLY A 203 -24.08 13.48 -3.31
CA GLY A 203 -23.00 14.46 -3.29
C GLY A 203 -22.21 14.47 -1.97
N ILE A 204 -22.91 14.34 -0.85
CA ILE A 204 -22.26 14.25 0.48
C ILE A 204 -21.41 12.98 0.55
N ALA A 205 -21.93 11.84 0.11
CA ALA A 205 -21.17 10.58 0.06
C ALA A 205 -19.92 10.72 -0.83
N SER A 206 -20.04 11.32 -2.00
CA SER A 206 -18.91 11.58 -2.91
C SER A 206 -17.83 12.43 -2.23
N ILE A 207 -18.19 13.50 -1.53
CA ILE A 207 -17.23 14.32 -0.78
C ILE A 207 -16.52 13.50 0.30
N LEU A 208 -17.26 12.70 1.06
CA LEU A 208 -16.69 11.87 2.13
C LEU A 208 -15.75 10.81 1.55
N ILE A 209 -16.10 10.14 0.46
CA ILE A 209 -15.26 9.19 -0.24
C ILE A 209 -13.98 9.88 -0.72
N GLY A 210 -14.07 11.03 -1.37
CA GLY A 210 -12.92 11.80 -1.83
C GLY A 210 -12.01 12.25 -0.68
N MET A 211 -12.55 12.63 0.47
CA MET A 211 -11.75 12.96 1.67
C MET A 211 -11.06 11.72 2.25
N MET A 212 -11.71 10.56 2.28
CA MET A 212 -11.09 9.31 2.72
C MET A 212 -9.95 8.90 1.77
N MET A 213 -10.15 9.02 0.45
CA MET A 213 -9.09 8.81 -0.55
C MET A 213 -7.91 9.77 -0.30
N LEU A 214 -8.17 11.05 -0.08
CA LEU A 214 -7.13 12.05 0.18
C LEU A 214 -6.33 11.74 1.45
N PHE A 215 -6.98 11.22 2.48
CA PHE A 215 -6.32 10.76 3.71
C PHE A 215 -5.35 9.62 3.45
N VAL A 216 -5.78 8.59 2.69
CA VAL A 216 -4.92 7.45 2.32
C VAL A 216 -3.76 7.92 1.45
N VAL A 217 -4.02 8.77 0.45
CA VAL A 217 -2.99 9.38 -0.41
C VAL A 217 -1.93 10.13 0.41
N GLY A 218 -2.35 10.88 1.42
CA GLY A 218 -1.43 11.57 2.34
C GLY A 218 -0.51 10.59 3.08
N LYS A 219 -1.05 9.46 3.54
CA LYS A 219 -0.27 8.39 4.18
C LYS A 219 0.71 7.75 3.20
N VAL A 220 0.24 7.35 2.03
CA VAL A 220 1.09 6.77 0.96
C VAL A 220 2.21 7.72 0.58
N PHE A 221 1.92 9.02 0.48
CA PHE A 221 2.93 10.05 0.21
C PHE A 221 4.02 10.07 1.28
N LEU A 222 3.64 10.14 2.56
CA LEU A 222 4.60 10.22 3.67
C LEU A 222 5.49 8.98 3.74
N ASP A 223 4.89 7.79 3.63
CA ASP A 223 5.62 6.52 3.70
C ASP A 223 6.61 6.36 2.52
N ASN A 224 6.19 6.75 1.30
CA ASN A 224 7.08 6.69 0.14
C ASN A 224 8.13 7.81 0.14
N ALA A 225 7.83 8.98 0.68
CA ALA A 225 8.82 10.05 0.85
C ALA A 225 9.89 9.64 1.86
N ALA A 226 9.51 9.06 3.00
CA ALA A 226 10.43 8.52 3.99
C ALA A 226 11.31 7.40 3.40
N GLY A 227 10.71 6.45 2.69
CA GLY A 227 11.45 5.39 2.01
C GLY A 227 12.41 5.90 0.91
N ALA A 228 12.02 6.94 0.17
CA ALA A 228 12.90 7.56 -0.83
C ALA A 228 14.11 8.26 -0.18
N LEU A 229 13.93 8.86 1.02
CA LEU A 229 14.99 9.46 1.81
C LEU A 229 15.89 8.42 2.48
N GLY A 230 15.43 7.19 2.62
CA GLY A 230 16.17 6.09 3.26
C GLY A 230 15.93 6.03 4.75
N GLU A 231 14.66 5.97 5.14
CA GLU A 231 14.26 5.72 6.52
C GLU A 231 14.83 4.38 7.02
N ALA A 232 15.33 4.39 8.25
CA ALA A 232 15.88 3.21 8.89
C ALA A 232 14.77 2.26 9.35
N ASP A 233 15.02 0.95 9.27
CA ASP A 233 14.12 -0.07 9.82
C ASP A 233 14.60 -0.45 11.24
N GLU A 234 14.06 0.25 12.26
CA GLU A 234 14.46 0.08 13.67
C GLU A 234 14.27 -1.37 14.17
N LEU A 235 13.24 -2.07 13.69
CA LEU A 235 13.00 -3.46 14.09
C LEU A 235 14.08 -4.39 13.53
N MET A 236 14.45 -4.17 12.28
CA MET A 236 15.51 -4.92 11.62
C MET A 236 16.89 -4.57 12.20
N GLU A 237 17.12 -3.30 12.58
CA GLU A 237 18.34 -2.88 13.27
C GLU A 237 18.54 -3.64 14.58
N GLN A 238 17.50 -3.73 15.41
CA GLN A 238 17.55 -4.49 16.65
C GLN A 238 17.81 -5.98 16.38
N TYR A 239 17.07 -6.56 15.43
CA TYR A 239 17.25 -7.97 15.07
C TYR A 239 18.67 -8.30 14.59
N ILE A 240 19.22 -7.48 13.69
CA ILE A 240 20.61 -7.66 13.20
C ILE A 240 21.62 -7.42 14.31
N GLY A 241 21.39 -6.43 15.18
CA GLY A 241 22.25 -6.17 16.34
C GLY A 241 22.32 -7.39 17.27
N ASP A 242 21.18 -7.96 17.62
CA ASP A 242 21.10 -9.17 18.46
C ASP A 242 21.78 -10.37 17.78
N LEU A 243 21.56 -10.55 16.47
CA LEU A 243 22.20 -11.62 15.70
C LEU A 243 23.73 -11.51 15.70
N VAL A 244 24.25 -10.30 15.50
CA VAL A 244 25.71 -10.03 15.46
C VAL A 244 26.34 -10.25 16.84
N LEU A 245 25.65 -9.89 17.93
CA LEU A 245 26.12 -10.11 19.30
C LEU A 245 26.24 -11.59 19.67
N LEU A 246 25.59 -12.51 18.96
CA LEU A 246 25.73 -13.95 19.17
C LEU A 246 27.08 -14.50 18.69
N ASP A 247 27.81 -13.73 17.86
CA ASP A 247 29.13 -14.18 17.38
C ASP A 247 30.18 -14.07 18.51
N LYS A 248 30.91 -15.16 18.73
CA LYS A 248 31.89 -15.29 19.82
C LYS A 248 33.06 -14.31 19.80
N ASP A 249 33.39 -13.79 18.64
CA ASP A 249 34.52 -12.90 18.40
C ASP A 249 34.14 -11.43 18.49
N ILE A 250 32.83 -11.12 18.59
CA ILE A 250 32.30 -9.77 18.75
C ILE A 250 32.20 -9.44 20.25
N LYS A 251 32.78 -8.31 20.64
CA LYS A 251 32.71 -7.80 22.02
C LYS A 251 31.52 -6.89 22.23
N ASP A 252 31.25 -6.02 21.26
CA ASP A 252 30.17 -5.05 21.33
C ASP A 252 29.75 -4.63 19.92
N VAL A 253 28.50 -4.17 19.77
CA VAL A 253 27.96 -3.60 18.56
C VAL A 253 27.79 -2.11 18.74
N GLN A 254 28.65 -1.32 18.10
CA GLN A 254 28.66 0.14 18.25
C GLN A 254 27.56 0.82 17.43
N LYS A 255 27.23 0.26 16.27
CA LYS A 255 26.24 0.84 15.36
C LYS A 255 25.67 -0.23 14.43
N VAL A 256 24.36 -0.23 14.28
CA VAL A 256 23.65 -0.94 13.22
C VAL A 256 22.81 0.10 12.49
N VAL A 257 22.83 0.06 11.17
CA VAL A 257 21.93 0.85 10.34
C VAL A 257 21.35 -0.10 9.29
N VAL A 258 20.05 -0.18 9.24
CA VAL A 258 19.34 -0.98 8.24
C VAL A 258 18.37 -0.08 7.48
N ILE A 259 18.62 0.09 6.20
CA ILE A 259 17.79 0.91 5.32
C ILE A 259 17.14 0.02 4.29
N LYS A 260 15.83 0.13 4.16
CA LYS A 260 15.08 -0.63 3.16
C LYS A 260 15.27 -0.02 1.77
N GLU A 261 15.72 -0.82 0.81
CA GLU A 261 15.93 -0.43 -0.58
C GLU A 261 15.11 -1.31 -1.54
N GLY A 262 13.82 -1.00 -1.66
CA GLY A 262 12.86 -1.81 -2.42
C GLY A 262 12.51 -3.11 -1.69
N GLU A 263 12.87 -4.25 -2.28
CA GLU A 263 12.71 -5.59 -1.68
C GLU A 263 13.96 -6.03 -0.90
N ASP A 264 15.05 -5.26 -0.99
CA ASP A 264 16.34 -5.53 -0.35
C ASP A 264 16.59 -4.58 0.84
N PHE A 265 17.61 -4.93 1.65
CA PHE A 265 18.08 -4.09 2.73
C PHE A 265 19.54 -3.71 2.50
N HIS A 266 19.87 -2.45 2.77
CA HIS A 266 21.25 -2.01 2.96
C HIS A 266 21.56 -2.07 4.44
N VAL A 267 22.55 -2.89 4.83
CA VAL A 267 22.92 -3.14 6.23
C VAL A 267 24.35 -2.66 6.45
N GLU A 268 24.53 -1.75 7.40
CA GLU A 268 25.83 -1.30 7.89
C GLU A 268 25.96 -1.68 9.36
N VAL A 269 27.02 -2.42 9.69
CA VAL A 269 27.29 -2.85 11.08
C VAL A 269 28.70 -2.43 11.46
N CYS A 270 28.82 -1.73 12.60
CA CYS A 270 30.09 -1.41 13.22
C CYS A 270 30.21 -2.18 14.53
N VAL A 271 31.24 -3.00 14.64
CA VAL A 271 31.48 -3.88 15.79
C VAL A 271 32.81 -3.60 16.47
N GLU A 272 32.88 -3.88 17.78
CA GLU A 272 34.10 -3.94 18.51
C GLU A 272 34.58 -5.39 18.63
N ILE A 273 35.84 -5.62 18.28
CA ILE A 273 36.49 -6.92 18.32
C ILE A 273 37.74 -6.89 19.23
N ASN A 274 38.35 -8.05 19.49
CA ASN A 274 39.58 -8.10 20.28
C ASN A 274 40.74 -7.44 19.49
N PRO A 275 41.47 -6.48 20.11
CA PRO A 275 42.62 -5.82 19.45
C PRO A 275 43.80 -6.74 19.12
N SER A 276 43.84 -7.95 19.69
CA SER A 276 44.88 -8.96 19.40
C SER A 276 44.66 -9.76 18.11
N LEU A 277 43.50 -9.61 17.46
CA LEU A 277 43.21 -10.28 16.21
C LEU A 277 43.99 -9.68 15.03
N THR A 278 44.35 -10.56 14.10
CA THR A 278 45.01 -10.13 12.85
C THR A 278 43.99 -9.62 11.84
N VAL A 279 44.44 -8.96 10.80
CA VAL A 279 43.59 -8.52 9.68
C VAL A 279 42.92 -9.70 8.98
N ALA A 280 43.61 -10.86 8.93
CA ALA A 280 43.04 -12.08 8.37
C ALA A 280 41.87 -12.61 9.23
N ASP A 281 42.04 -12.63 10.57
CA ASP A 281 40.97 -13.01 11.48
C ASP A 281 39.74 -12.09 11.35
N MET A 282 39.96 -10.77 11.13
CA MET A 282 38.88 -9.82 10.92
C MET A 282 38.11 -10.07 9.61
N ASP A 283 38.81 -10.48 8.55
CA ASP A 283 38.16 -10.80 7.27
C ASP A 283 37.32 -12.06 7.40
N ASP A 284 37.81 -13.08 8.11
CA ASP A 284 37.04 -14.30 8.40
C ASP A 284 35.77 -14.01 9.23
N ILE A 285 35.86 -13.12 10.23
CA ILE A 285 34.70 -12.68 11.02
C ILE A 285 33.69 -11.96 10.14
N LYS A 286 34.12 -11.03 9.32
CA LYS A 286 33.27 -10.29 8.40
C LYS A 286 32.53 -11.24 7.43
N ASP A 287 33.21 -12.21 6.83
CA ASP A 287 32.60 -13.14 5.90
C ASP A 287 31.60 -14.07 6.59
N ARG A 288 31.89 -14.47 7.83
CA ARG A 288 30.98 -15.26 8.66
C ARG A 288 29.71 -14.45 8.99
N LEU A 289 29.84 -13.22 9.50
CA LEU A 289 28.71 -12.34 9.81
C LEU A 289 27.88 -12.04 8.56
N LYS A 290 28.52 -11.75 7.44
CA LYS A 290 27.84 -11.55 6.15
C LYS A 290 27.02 -12.78 5.76
N THR A 291 27.57 -13.97 5.92
CA THR A 291 26.87 -15.23 5.60
C THR A 291 25.66 -15.44 6.51
N GLN A 292 25.81 -15.16 7.82
CA GLN A 292 24.71 -15.25 8.79
C GLN A 292 23.59 -14.27 8.47
N ILE A 293 23.91 -13.00 8.24
CA ILE A 293 22.93 -11.94 7.90
C ILE A 293 22.20 -12.26 6.60
N LEU A 294 22.92 -12.77 5.57
CA LEU A 294 22.29 -13.14 4.30
C LEU A 294 21.41 -14.38 4.40
N ALA A 295 21.71 -15.31 5.32
CA ALA A 295 20.89 -16.50 5.54
C ALA A 295 19.51 -16.18 6.13
N GLU A 296 19.40 -15.11 6.91
CA GLU A 296 18.15 -14.65 7.52
C GLU A 296 17.20 -13.96 6.53
N LYS A 297 17.66 -13.68 5.32
CA LYS A 297 16.86 -13.08 4.25
C LYS A 297 15.88 -14.08 3.59
N GLY A 298 15.87 -15.34 4.01
CA GLY A 298 15.06 -16.43 3.46
C GLY A 298 13.54 -16.28 3.66
#